data_49fe670e4f61aeae53b7cdb6a6d14b53
#
_entry.id   49fe670e4f61aeae53b7cdb6a6d14b53
#
_cell.length_a   1.000
_cell.length_b   1.000
_cell.length_c   1.000
_cell.angle_alpha   90.00
_cell.angle_beta   90.00
_cell.angle_gamma   90.00
#
_symmetry.space_group_name_H-M   'P 1'
#
loop_
_entity.id
_entity.type
_entity.pdbx_description
1 polymer ?
#
loop_
_entity_poly.entity_id
_entity_poly.type
_entity_poly.pdbx_seq_one_letter_code
_entity_poly.pdbx_strand_id
1 'polypeptide(L)'
;TTPWQLIKYEDDVFVSPELCGGDGRTRSDPEKKYGSGGFLTNKRYVLSTTWNAPLEAFTDPQQFFEGKGLDGLFMPFHKTMQFLGLKAYPSFMVNDVFKHPTIEADFKRWEAYLTEHFGQNA
;
A
#
# COMPACT_ATOMS: atom_id res chain seq x y z
N THR A 1 2.59 11.67 6.23
CA THR A 1 1.30 11.21 6.78
C THR A 1 0.27 11.07 5.69
N THR A 2 -0.67 10.18 5.89
CA THR A 2 -1.79 9.97 4.97
C THR A 2 -2.70 11.20 4.96
N PRO A 3 -3.10 11.72 3.79
CA PRO A 3 -4.06 12.81 3.73
C PRO A 3 -5.39 12.44 4.38
N TRP A 4 -6.02 13.40 5.07
CA TRP A 4 -7.28 13.16 5.77
C TRP A 4 -8.41 12.71 4.82
N GLN A 5 -8.35 13.15 3.56
CA GLN A 5 -9.33 12.74 2.55
C GLN A 5 -9.31 11.23 2.31
N LEU A 6 -8.12 10.60 2.31
CA LEU A 6 -8.01 9.16 2.19
C LEU A 6 -8.57 8.45 3.43
N ILE A 7 -8.27 8.95 4.62
CA ILE A 7 -8.83 8.41 5.87
C ILE A 7 -10.36 8.49 5.86
N LYS A 8 -10.89 9.65 5.46
CA LYS A 8 -12.36 9.81 5.33
C LYS A 8 -12.95 8.82 4.32
N TYR A 9 -12.29 8.64 3.18
CA TYR A 9 -12.74 7.67 2.18
C TYR A 9 -12.78 6.25 2.75
N GLU A 10 -11.74 5.84 3.47
CA GLU A 10 -11.69 4.55 4.13
C GLU A 10 -12.84 4.39 5.14
N ASP A 11 -13.06 5.39 5.97
CA ASP A 11 -14.13 5.37 6.98
C ASP A 11 -15.54 5.34 6.36
N ASP A 12 -15.75 6.05 5.27
CA ASP A 12 -17.06 6.15 4.63
C ASP A 12 -17.38 4.93 3.73
N VAL A 13 -16.36 4.35 3.08
CA VAL A 13 -16.54 3.35 2.02
C VAL A 13 -16.22 1.94 2.51
N PHE A 14 -15.12 1.76 3.24
CA PHE A 14 -14.61 0.43 3.58
C PHE A 14 -15.40 -0.27 4.70
N VAL A 15 -16.30 0.43 5.35
CA VAL A 15 -17.22 -0.14 6.34
C VAL A 15 -18.45 -0.80 5.70
N SER A 16 -18.59 -0.73 4.38
CA SER A 16 -19.72 -1.34 3.68
C SER A 16 -19.70 -2.87 3.81
N PRO A 17 -20.83 -3.48 4.19
CA PRO A 17 -20.92 -4.95 4.29
C PRO A 17 -20.77 -5.66 2.93
N GLU A 18 -20.85 -4.93 1.84
CA GLU A 18 -20.63 -5.45 0.48
C GLU A 18 -19.16 -5.74 0.19
N LEU A 19 -18.24 -5.16 0.97
CA LEU A 19 -16.81 -5.32 0.77
C LEU A 19 -16.18 -6.40 1.64
N CYS A 20 -16.81 -6.73 2.78
CA CYS A 20 -16.25 -7.64 3.75
C CYS A 20 -17.34 -8.38 4.53
N GLY A 21 -17.21 -9.69 4.66
CA GLY A 21 -18.11 -10.56 5.43
C GLY A 21 -17.70 -10.76 6.89
N GLY A 22 -16.91 -9.84 7.44
CA GLY A 22 -16.35 -9.95 8.79
C GLY A 22 -14.88 -10.35 8.77
N ASP A 23 -14.37 -10.90 9.86
CA ASP A 23 -12.95 -11.23 10.01
C ASP A 23 -12.50 -12.53 9.31
N GLY A 24 -13.45 -13.28 8.76
CA GLY A 24 -13.20 -14.53 8.03
C GLY A 24 -13.17 -15.79 8.86
N ARG A 25 -13.06 -15.69 10.18
CA ARG A 25 -13.05 -16.85 11.05
C ARG A 25 -14.45 -17.49 11.16
N THR A 26 -14.48 -18.81 11.20
CA THR A 26 -15.71 -19.58 11.43
C THR A 26 -15.46 -20.66 12.47
N ARG A 27 -16.53 -21.08 13.18
CA ARG A 27 -16.44 -22.19 14.13
C ARG A 27 -16.30 -23.54 13.43
N SER A 28 -16.80 -23.63 12.20
CA SER A 28 -16.80 -24.86 11.40
C SER A 28 -15.48 -25.14 10.70
N ASP A 29 -14.62 -24.14 10.54
CA ASP A 29 -13.33 -24.27 9.84
C ASP A 29 -12.23 -23.52 10.62
N PRO A 30 -11.46 -24.24 11.46
CA PRO A 30 -10.40 -23.64 12.27
C PRO A 30 -9.20 -23.18 11.45
N GLU A 31 -9.09 -23.57 10.18
CA GLU A 31 -8.02 -23.12 9.28
C GLU A 31 -8.23 -21.71 8.76
N LYS A 32 -9.46 -21.20 8.80
CA LYS A 32 -9.74 -19.83 8.42
C LYS A 32 -9.20 -18.84 9.45
N LYS A 33 -8.33 -17.97 9.00
CA LYS A 33 -7.61 -17.01 9.85
C LYS A 33 -8.28 -15.65 9.86
N TYR A 34 -7.97 -14.87 10.88
CA TYR A 34 -8.38 -13.48 10.98
C TYR A 34 -7.88 -12.68 9.76
N GLY A 35 -8.74 -11.84 9.20
CA GLY A 35 -8.44 -11.04 8.03
C GLY A 35 -8.69 -11.71 6.69
N SER A 36 -9.38 -12.87 6.68
CA SER A 36 -9.69 -13.62 5.46
C SER A 36 -11.14 -13.45 4.96
N GLY A 37 -11.91 -12.53 5.55
CA GLY A 37 -13.33 -12.32 5.23
C GLY A 37 -13.62 -11.29 4.15
N GLY A 38 -12.60 -10.70 3.53
CA GLY A 38 -12.77 -9.69 2.48
C GLY A 38 -13.26 -10.28 1.17
N PHE A 39 -14.10 -9.51 0.45
CA PHE A 39 -14.69 -9.95 -0.83
C PHE A 39 -13.94 -9.47 -2.06
N LEU A 40 -12.97 -8.54 -1.90
CA LEU A 40 -12.23 -7.95 -3.03
C LEU A 40 -11.00 -8.76 -3.43
N THR A 41 -11.08 -10.07 -3.38
CA THR A 41 -9.95 -10.99 -3.60
C THR A 41 -9.43 -11.02 -5.05
N ASN A 42 -10.21 -10.52 -5.99
CA ASN A 42 -9.81 -10.37 -7.41
C ASN A 42 -9.26 -8.98 -7.73
N LYS A 43 -9.11 -8.12 -6.73
CA LYS A 43 -8.61 -6.75 -6.92
C LYS A 43 -7.23 -6.58 -6.29
N ARG A 44 -6.49 -5.63 -6.82
CA ARG A 44 -5.16 -5.27 -6.35
C ARG A 44 -5.04 -3.76 -6.20
N TYR A 45 -4.05 -3.32 -5.44
CA TYR A 45 -3.78 -1.90 -5.24
C TYR A 45 -2.29 -1.60 -5.30
N VAL A 46 -1.97 -0.34 -5.52
CA VAL A 46 -0.62 0.21 -5.45
C VAL A 46 -0.60 1.29 -4.39
N LEU A 47 0.38 1.25 -3.50
CA LEU A 47 0.75 2.38 -2.68
C LEU A 47 1.83 3.18 -3.40
N SER A 48 1.48 4.39 -3.84
CA SER A 48 2.41 5.32 -4.47
C SER A 48 2.53 6.58 -3.64
N THR A 49 3.74 6.95 -3.26
CA THR A 49 3.99 8.06 -2.33
C THR A 49 5.13 8.96 -2.82
N THR A 50 5.05 10.22 -2.42
CA THR A 50 6.06 11.23 -2.71
C THR A 50 6.53 11.87 -1.40
N TRP A 51 7.85 11.95 -1.21
CA TRP A 51 8.45 12.37 0.04
C TRP A 51 9.53 13.43 -0.15
N ASN A 52 9.59 14.36 0.80
CA ASN A 52 10.77 15.20 0.96
C ASN A 52 11.94 14.43 1.59
N ALA A 53 11.65 13.43 2.41
CA ALA A 53 12.66 12.60 3.04
C ALA A 53 13.43 11.77 2.00
N PRO A 54 14.76 11.65 2.12
CA PRO A 54 15.57 10.81 1.24
C PRO A 54 15.32 9.33 1.51
N LEU A 55 15.68 8.47 0.55
CA LEU A 55 15.44 7.03 0.63
C LEU A 55 16.09 6.41 1.86
N GLU A 56 17.31 6.78 2.17
CA GLU A 56 18.05 6.26 3.32
C GLU A 56 17.39 6.55 4.66
N ALA A 57 16.57 7.61 4.75
CA ALA A 57 15.77 7.87 5.95
C ALA A 57 14.83 6.70 6.28
N PHE A 58 14.40 5.95 5.28
CA PHE A 58 13.50 4.81 5.41
C PHE A 58 14.24 3.48 5.60
N THR A 59 15.38 3.33 4.93
CA THR A 59 16.04 2.02 4.78
C THR A 59 17.19 1.81 5.76
N ASP A 60 17.82 2.89 6.25
CA ASP A 60 18.90 2.82 7.19
C ASP A 60 18.37 2.71 8.63
N PRO A 61 18.69 1.63 9.36
CA PRO A 61 18.27 1.47 10.76
C PRO A 61 18.71 2.60 11.70
N GLN A 62 19.76 3.34 11.34
CA GLN A 62 20.29 4.45 12.13
C GLN A 62 19.63 5.79 11.81
N GLN A 63 18.74 5.84 10.82
CA GLN A 63 18.07 7.06 10.41
C GLN A 63 16.62 7.13 10.89
N PHE A 64 15.92 8.20 10.54
CA PHE A 64 14.68 8.65 11.19
C PHE A 64 13.58 7.59 11.26
N PHE A 65 13.41 6.78 10.22
CA PHE A 65 12.38 5.73 10.20
C PHE A 65 12.91 4.34 10.59
N GLU A 66 14.11 4.29 11.18
CA GLU A 66 14.67 3.10 11.82
C GLU A 66 14.74 1.85 10.93
N GLY A 67 14.91 2.04 9.62
CA GLY A 67 14.98 0.93 8.68
C GLY A 67 13.64 0.23 8.40
N LYS A 68 12.51 0.82 8.83
CA LYS A 68 11.18 0.20 8.66
C LYS A 68 10.72 0.15 7.22
N GLY A 69 11.30 0.98 6.35
CA GLY A 69 10.88 1.11 4.97
C GLY A 69 9.49 1.72 4.81
N LEU A 70 9.09 1.93 3.58
CA LEU A 70 7.77 2.49 3.28
C LEU A 70 6.64 1.59 3.77
N ASP A 71 6.72 0.30 3.48
CA ASP A 71 5.66 -0.65 3.80
C ASP A 71 5.51 -0.86 5.31
N GLY A 72 6.60 -0.76 6.08
CA GLY A 72 6.55 -0.79 7.52
C GLY A 72 5.80 0.41 8.11
N LEU A 73 6.02 1.60 7.54
CA LEU A 73 5.32 2.81 7.95
C LEU A 73 3.83 2.78 7.59
N PHE A 74 3.49 2.14 6.48
CA PHE A 74 2.12 2.03 5.97
C PHE A 74 1.47 0.68 6.30
N MET A 75 1.99 -0.05 7.27
CA MET A 75 1.40 -1.33 7.70
C MET A 75 -0.10 -1.23 8.00
N PRO A 76 -0.60 -0.21 8.73
CA PRO A 76 -2.04 -0.08 8.96
C PRO A 76 -2.84 0.06 7.67
N PHE A 77 -2.35 0.83 6.70
CA PHE A 77 -2.99 0.96 5.39
C PHE A 77 -3.01 -0.38 4.65
N HIS A 78 -1.88 -1.07 4.57
CA HIS A 78 -1.79 -2.39 3.94
C HIS A 78 -2.73 -3.41 4.60
N LYS A 79 -2.83 -3.39 5.92
CA LYS A 79 -3.72 -4.31 6.64
C LYS A 79 -5.20 -3.99 6.42
N THR A 80 -5.55 -2.71 6.28
CA THR A 80 -6.90 -2.30 5.88
C THR A 80 -7.27 -2.86 4.51
N MET A 81 -6.39 -2.70 3.52
CA MET A 81 -6.61 -3.22 2.17
C MET A 81 -6.69 -4.74 2.15
N GLN A 82 -5.79 -5.42 2.87
CA GLN A 82 -5.78 -6.88 2.97
C GLN A 82 -7.02 -7.43 3.66
N PHE A 83 -7.52 -6.72 4.68
CA PHE A 83 -8.76 -7.11 5.37
C PHE A 83 -9.96 -7.15 4.43
N LEU A 84 -9.98 -6.27 3.43
CA LEU A 84 -10.99 -6.27 2.37
C LEU A 84 -10.73 -7.30 1.27
N GLY A 85 -9.60 -8.00 1.30
CA GLY A 85 -9.24 -9.03 0.34
C GLY A 85 -8.29 -8.60 -0.78
N LEU A 86 -7.93 -7.30 -0.85
CA LEU A 86 -7.03 -6.81 -1.90
C LEU A 86 -5.59 -7.29 -1.68
N LYS A 87 -4.88 -7.48 -2.79
CA LYS A 87 -3.45 -7.78 -2.81
C LYS A 87 -2.65 -6.58 -3.29
N ALA A 88 -1.51 -6.33 -2.67
CA ALA A 88 -0.64 -5.25 -3.06
C ALA A 88 0.18 -5.60 -4.31
N TYR A 89 0.32 -4.64 -5.22
CA TYR A 89 1.52 -4.54 -6.05
C TYR A 89 2.68 -4.00 -5.22
N PRO A 90 3.95 -4.15 -5.64
CA PRO A 90 5.06 -3.49 -4.97
C PRO A 90 4.80 -1.99 -4.81
N SER A 91 5.09 -1.45 -3.63
CA SER A 91 4.90 -0.03 -3.37
C SER A 91 5.90 0.81 -4.15
N PHE A 92 5.49 2.01 -4.55
CA PHE A 92 6.32 2.94 -5.30
C PHE A 92 6.57 4.21 -4.49
N MET A 93 7.80 4.71 -4.49
CA MET A 93 8.19 5.86 -3.70
C MET A 93 9.10 6.79 -4.50
N VAL A 94 8.77 8.08 -4.46
CA VAL A 94 9.65 9.17 -4.92
C VAL A 94 10.17 9.91 -3.70
N ASN A 95 11.46 10.15 -3.65
CA ASN A 95 12.15 10.72 -2.51
C ASN A 95 12.85 12.04 -2.84
N ASP A 96 13.14 12.80 -1.79
CA ASP A 96 14.02 13.97 -1.82
C ASP A 96 13.59 15.05 -2.82
N VAL A 97 12.29 15.27 -2.93
CA VAL A 97 11.70 16.09 -4.00
C VAL A 97 12.01 17.58 -3.93
N PHE A 98 12.50 18.08 -2.79
CA PHE A 98 12.85 19.50 -2.64
C PHE A 98 14.36 19.75 -2.68
N LYS A 99 15.16 18.93 -2.04
CA LYS A 99 16.61 19.19 -1.93
C LYS A 99 17.42 18.60 -3.08
N HIS A 100 17.11 17.40 -3.50
CA HIS A 100 17.82 16.71 -4.57
C HIS A 100 16.83 16.02 -5.52
N PRO A 101 15.97 16.77 -6.21
CA PRO A 101 14.94 16.19 -7.07
C PRO A 101 15.56 15.44 -8.25
N THR A 102 15.00 14.27 -8.56
CA THR A 102 15.39 13.44 -9.70
C THR A 102 14.17 13.16 -10.59
N ILE A 103 13.42 14.19 -10.92
CA ILE A 103 12.08 14.08 -11.55
C ILE A 103 12.11 13.24 -12.83
N GLU A 104 13.08 13.49 -13.73
CA GLU A 104 13.21 12.76 -15.00
C GLU A 104 13.43 11.26 -14.75
N ALA A 105 14.34 10.92 -13.82
CA ALA A 105 14.61 9.53 -13.46
C ALA A 105 13.42 8.88 -12.77
N ASP A 106 12.70 9.62 -11.93
CA ASP A 106 11.52 9.14 -11.22
C ASP A 106 10.36 8.83 -12.18
N PHE A 107 10.14 9.67 -13.19
CA PHE A 107 9.17 9.39 -14.24
C PHE A 107 9.54 8.14 -15.04
N LYS A 108 10.81 7.95 -15.40
CA LYS A 108 11.26 6.74 -16.08
C LYS A 108 11.05 5.49 -15.23
N ARG A 109 11.34 5.56 -13.93
CA ARG A 109 11.07 4.46 -12.99
C ARG A 109 9.56 4.16 -12.92
N TRP A 110 8.73 5.19 -12.89
CA TRP A 110 7.28 5.01 -12.85
C TRP A 110 6.74 4.38 -14.16
N GLU A 111 7.22 4.84 -15.31
CA GLU A 111 6.87 4.24 -16.60
C GLU A 111 7.28 2.76 -16.66
N ALA A 112 8.50 2.43 -16.20
CA ALA A 112 8.98 1.06 -16.13
C ALA A 112 8.12 0.22 -15.18
N TYR A 113 7.76 0.77 -14.03
CA TYR A 113 6.87 0.12 -13.07
C TYR A 113 5.49 -0.18 -13.67
N LEU A 114 4.89 0.79 -14.36
CA LEU A 114 3.60 0.61 -15.03
C LEU A 114 3.67 -0.44 -16.13
N THR A 115 4.75 -0.45 -16.90
CA THR A 115 4.96 -1.45 -17.95
C THR A 115 5.12 -2.85 -17.36
N GLU A 116 5.88 -2.99 -16.29
CA GLU A 116 6.12 -4.28 -15.64
C GLU A 116 4.84 -4.88 -15.04
N HIS A 117 4.03 -4.06 -14.36
CA HIS A 117 2.89 -4.56 -13.59
C HIS A 117 1.55 -4.46 -14.32
N PHE A 118 1.41 -3.53 -15.26
CA PHE A 118 0.17 -3.24 -15.97
C PHE A 118 0.34 -3.23 -17.50
N GLY A 119 1.57 -3.32 -17.97
CA GLY A 119 1.84 -3.40 -19.39
C GLY A 119 1.17 -4.64 -19.96
N GLN A 120 0.35 -4.43 -20.97
CA GLN A 120 -0.15 -5.54 -21.74
C GLN A 120 0.99 -6.08 -22.59
N ASN A 121 1.31 -7.32 -22.40
CA ASN A 121 1.88 -8.08 -23.51
C ASN A 121 0.79 -8.16 -24.57
N ALA A 122 0.70 -7.07 -25.28
CA ALA A 122 -0.14 -7.10 -26.44
C ALA A 122 0.32 -8.24 -27.32
#